data_d7d32e8b431c83ece635c2d496a62c3a
#
_entry.id   d7d32e8b431c83ece635c2d496a62c3a
#
_cell.length_a   1.000
_cell.length_b   1.000
_cell.length_c   1.000
_cell.angle_alpha   90.00
_cell.angle_beta   90.00
_cell.angle_gamma   90.00
#
_symmetry.space_group_name_H-M   'P 1'
#
loop_
_entity.id
_entity.type
_entity.pdbx_description
1 polymer ?
#
loop_
_entity_poly.entity_id
_entity_poly.type
_entity_poly.pdbx_seq_one_letter_code
_entity_poly.pdbx_strand_id
1 'polypeptide(L)'
;MNLLSLRSSTERGSEIREIAPQRLVRMKPHPLIIDIREEREYRLGHIEGAVHINRNLLEGKILRIAPELTTSIVIYCAVGTTCTSAAEALRRLGYHNIFSLQGGLQNWLEAGGLVECAGAQNNSASRF
;
A
#
# COMPACT_ATOMS: atom_id res chain seq x y z
N MET A 1 -16.94 30.40 0.68
CA MET A 1 -16.54 29.78 0.48
C MET A 1 -16.19 29.11 0.19
N ASN A 2 -16.24 29.25 0.32
CA ASN A 2 -15.82 28.41 0.09
C ASN A 2 -15.63 27.69 0.04
N LEU A 3 -15.85 27.92 0.46
CA LEU A 3 -15.59 27.19 0.46
C LEU A 3 -15.40 26.45 0.46
N LEU A 4 -15.44 26.81 0.69
CA LEU A 4 -15.10 26.03 0.68
C LEU A 4 -14.84 25.32 0.77
N SER A 5 -14.99 25.63 0.93
CA SER A 5 -14.58 24.86 1.04
C SER A 5 -14.36 24.23 1.13
N LEU A 6 -14.53 24.51 1.34
CA LEU A 6 -14.21 23.79 1.44
C LEU A 6 -14.01 23.04 1.58
N ARG A 7 -14.13 23.19 1.71
CA ARG A 7 -13.72 22.43 1.83
C ARG A 7 -13.38 21.71 2.09
N SER A 8 -13.39 21.91 2.49
CA SER A 8 -12.86 21.19 2.82
C SER A 8 -12.85 20.41 3.13
N SER A 9 -13.33 20.47 3.59
CA SER A 9 -13.09 19.65 3.98
C SER A 9 -13.02 18.87 3.59
N THR A 10 -13.52 18.82 3.35
CA THR A 10 -13.29 18.04 2.95
C THR A 10 -12.51 17.63 2.52
N GLU A 11 -12.26 18.07 2.30
CA GLU A 11 -11.28 17.78 1.95
C GLU A 11 -10.65 17.02 2.73
N ARG A 12 -10.96 16.57 3.59
CA ARG A 12 -10.48 15.85 4.29
C ARG A 12 -10.23 14.57 3.92
N GLY A 13 -10.94 13.74 3.38
CA GLY A 13 -10.52 12.51 2.81
C GLY A 13 -9.34 12.72 1.93
N SER A 14 -9.12 13.91 1.68
CA SER A 14 -8.05 14.31 0.81
C SER A 14 -6.68 13.94 1.33
N GLU A 15 -6.60 13.48 2.53
CA GLU A 15 -5.31 13.10 3.04
C GLU A 15 -4.78 11.81 2.43
N ILE A 16 -5.65 11.05 1.75
CA ILE A 16 -5.20 9.83 1.12
C ILE A 16 -4.83 10.15 -0.31
N ARG A 17 -3.56 10.07 -0.61
CA ARG A 17 -3.04 10.42 -1.92
C ARG A 17 -2.80 9.18 -2.74
N GLU A 18 -3.06 9.28 -4.03
CA GLU A 18 -2.73 8.21 -4.94
C GLU A 18 -1.34 8.42 -5.47
N ILE A 19 -0.62 7.34 -5.69
CA ILE A 19 0.74 7.44 -6.20
C ILE A 19 0.88 6.51 -7.39
N ALA A 20 1.47 7.01 -8.47
CA ALA A 20 1.69 6.20 -9.65
C ALA A 20 2.87 5.27 -9.44
N PRO A 21 2.90 4.13 -10.15
CA PRO A 21 4.03 3.21 -10.01
C PRO A 21 5.38 3.87 -10.24
N GLN A 22 5.47 4.75 -11.22
CA GLN A 22 6.73 5.40 -11.53
C GLN A 22 7.21 6.28 -10.37
N ARG A 23 6.27 6.85 -9.64
CA ARG A 23 6.62 7.68 -8.52
C ARG A 23 7.04 6.85 -7.34
N LEU A 24 6.41 5.71 -7.16
CA LEU A 24 6.73 4.83 -6.04
C LEU A 24 8.19 4.41 -6.07
N VAL A 25 8.70 4.05 -7.25
CA VAL A 25 10.10 3.61 -7.33
C VAL A 25 11.08 4.71 -7.00
N ARG A 26 10.64 5.96 -7.05
CA ARG A 26 11.53 7.08 -6.78
C ARG A 26 11.41 7.63 -5.36
N MET A 27 10.50 7.10 -4.58
CA MET A 27 10.32 7.63 -3.23
C MET A 27 11.54 7.40 -2.37
N LYS A 28 11.95 8.45 -1.68
CA LYS A 28 13.07 8.41 -0.75
C LYS A 28 12.67 9.15 0.50
N PRO A 29 12.81 8.57 1.64
CA PRO A 29 13.24 7.18 1.85
C PRO A 29 12.21 6.22 1.32
N HIS A 30 12.62 4.96 1.13
CA HIS A 30 11.74 3.95 0.58
C HIS A 30 10.56 3.73 1.53
N PRO A 31 9.34 3.74 1.04
CA PRO A 31 8.18 3.59 1.93
C PRO A 31 7.96 2.13 2.31
N LEU A 32 7.15 1.94 3.33
CA LEU A 32 6.66 0.62 3.66
C LEU A 32 5.54 0.32 2.67
N ILE A 33 5.66 -0.77 1.93
CA ILE A 33 4.64 -1.16 0.95
C ILE A 33 3.85 -2.31 1.52
N ILE A 34 2.54 -2.18 1.56
CA ILE A 34 1.66 -3.19 2.16
C ILE A 34 0.70 -3.74 1.12
N ASP A 35 0.73 -5.06 0.98
CA ASP A 35 -0.20 -5.78 0.11
C ASP A 35 -1.35 -6.25 0.98
N ILE A 36 -2.56 -5.80 0.68
CA ILE A 36 -3.72 -6.14 1.51
C ILE A 36 -4.61 -7.21 0.88
N ARG A 37 -4.12 -7.87 -0.16
CA ARG A 37 -4.90 -8.92 -0.81
C ARG A 37 -4.90 -10.18 0.03
N GLU A 38 -5.52 -11.24 -0.50
CA GLU A 38 -5.53 -12.52 0.19
C GLU A 38 -4.14 -13.13 0.17
N GLU A 39 -3.84 -13.94 1.17
CA GLU A 39 -2.51 -14.52 1.28
C GLU A 39 -2.12 -15.30 0.04
N ARG A 40 -3.06 -16.04 -0.53
CA ARG A 40 -2.77 -16.83 -1.71
C ARG A 40 -2.32 -15.94 -2.88
N GLU A 41 -2.98 -14.81 -3.03
CA GLU A 41 -2.60 -13.88 -4.09
C GLU A 41 -1.23 -13.31 -3.86
N TYR A 42 -0.95 -12.93 -2.63
CA TYR A 42 0.35 -12.39 -2.27
C TYR A 42 1.46 -13.38 -2.57
N ARG A 43 1.24 -14.65 -2.23
CA ARG A 43 2.26 -15.65 -2.43
C ARG A 43 2.55 -15.91 -3.91
N LEU A 44 1.55 -15.75 -4.75
CA LEU A 44 1.73 -15.96 -6.17
C LEU A 44 2.49 -14.83 -6.86
N GLY A 45 2.46 -13.66 -6.27
CA GLY A 45 3.18 -12.53 -6.83
C GLY A 45 2.80 -11.25 -6.14
N HIS A 46 3.80 -10.50 -5.70
CA HIS A 46 3.57 -9.22 -5.04
C HIS A 46 4.72 -8.27 -5.38
N ILE A 47 4.50 -7.00 -5.14
CA ILE A 47 5.53 -5.99 -5.39
C ILE A 47 6.74 -6.34 -4.56
N GLU A 48 7.92 -6.29 -5.18
CA GLU A 48 9.16 -6.59 -4.52
C GLU A 48 9.30 -5.78 -3.23
N GLY A 49 9.54 -6.48 -2.13
CA GLY A 49 9.70 -5.82 -0.84
C GLY A 49 8.42 -5.55 -0.08
N ALA A 50 7.26 -5.86 -0.66
CA ALA A 50 6.00 -5.58 0.01
C ALA A 50 5.77 -6.56 1.15
N VAL A 51 5.17 -6.06 2.21
CA VAL A 51 4.78 -6.85 3.36
C VAL A 51 3.31 -7.20 3.21
N HIS A 52 2.94 -8.41 3.55
CA HIS A 52 1.54 -8.82 3.45
C HIS A 52 0.82 -8.60 4.77
N ILE A 53 -0.28 -7.86 4.72
CA ILE A 53 -1.18 -7.76 5.87
C ILE A 53 -2.58 -7.77 5.28
N ASN A 54 -3.29 -8.88 5.49
CA ASN A 54 -4.64 -8.98 4.99
C ASN A 54 -5.47 -7.82 5.52
N ARG A 55 -6.40 -7.33 4.70
CA ARG A 55 -7.19 -6.16 5.07
C ARG A 55 -7.83 -6.30 6.45
N ASN A 56 -8.31 -7.49 6.77
CA ASN A 56 -8.98 -7.71 8.04
C ASN A 56 -8.08 -7.62 9.25
N LEU A 57 -6.78 -7.75 9.05
CA LEU A 57 -5.82 -7.73 10.14
C LEU A 57 -5.03 -6.44 10.20
N LEU A 58 -5.29 -5.54 9.27
CA LEU A 58 -4.47 -4.36 9.12
C LEU A 58 -4.39 -3.52 10.39
N GLU A 59 -5.54 -3.12 10.92
CA GLU A 59 -5.53 -2.24 12.08
C GLU A 59 -4.86 -2.88 13.29
N GLY A 60 -4.99 -4.19 13.41
CA GLY A 60 -4.42 -4.88 14.56
C GLY A 60 -2.94 -5.12 14.48
N LYS A 61 -2.37 -5.04 13.29
CA LYS A 61 -0.96 -5.36 13.12
C LYS A 61 -0.06 -4.19 12.77
N ILE A 62 -0.65 -3.14 12.23
CA ILE A 62 0.17 -2.08 11.66
C ILE A 62 1.07 -1.37 12.66
N LEU A 63 0.58 -1.13 13.87
CA LEU A 63 1.38 -0.41 14.85
C LEU A 63 2.63 -1.18 15.25
N ARG A 64 2.56 -2.49 15.18
CA ARG A 64 3.72 -3.31 15.50
C ARG A 64 4.75 -3.27 14.38
N ILE A 65 4.26 -3.21 13.16
CA ILE A 65 5.14 -3.20 11.99
C ILE A 65 5.72 -1.82 11.74
N ALA A 66 4.90 -0.78 11.94
CA ALA A 66 5.30 0.59 11.70
C ALA A 66 4.93 1.44 12.92
N PRO A 67 5.70 1.37 14.00
CA PRO A 67 5.36 2.10 15.22
C PRO A 67 5.40 3.61 15.09
N GLU A 68 6.12 4.12 14.09
CA GLU A 68 6.21 5.57 13.89
C GLU A 68 5.09 6.06 13.00
N LEU A 69 4.27 6.96 13.51
CA LEU A 69 3.14 7.45 12.74
C LEU A 69 3.55 8.32 11.55
N THR A 70 4.81 8.69 11.48
CA THR A 70 5.33 9.44 10.33
C THR A 70 5.83 8.54 9.22
N THR A 71 5.78 7.23 9.40
CA THR A 71 6.22 6.29 8.37
C THR A 71 5.41 6.49 7.10
N SER A 72 6.10 6.56 5.97
CA SER A 72 5.41 6.62 4.68
C SER A 72 4.95 5.22 4.32
N ILE A 73 3.67 5.08 4.08
CA ILE A 73 3.05 3.79 3.78
C ILE A 73 2.35 3.83 2.45
N VAL A 74 2.62 2.85 1.61
CA VAL A 74 1.92 2.68 0.34
C VAL A 74 1.13 1.39 0.44
N ILE A 75 -0.18 1.48 0.21
CA ILE A 75 -1.05 0.31 0.26
C ILE A 75 -1.49 -0.03 -1.14
N TYR A 76 -1.63 -1.31 -1.45
CA TYR A 76 -2.18 -1.69 -2.73
C TYR A 76 -2.99 -2.96 -2.65
N CYS A 77 -3.90 -3.10 -3.61
CA CYS A 77 -4.68 -4.31 -3.78
C CYS A 77 -4.56 -4.68 -5.26
N ALA A 78 -5.46 -5.51 -5.75
CA ALA A 78 -5.35 -5.99 -7.13
C ALA A 78 -5.50 -4.87 -8.15
N VAL A 79 -6.55 -4.06 -8.00
CA VAL A 79 -6.86 -3.02 -8.99
C VAL A 79 -7.04 -1.63 -8.42
N GLY A 80 -6.79 -1.45 -7.17
CA GLY A 80 -6.81 -0.11 -6.58
C GLY A 80 -8.12 0.40 -6.04
N THR A 81 -9.22 -0.30 -6.27
CA THR A 81 -10.51 0.24 -5.86
C THR A 81 -10.85 0.03 -4.40
N THR A 82 -10.25 -0.96 -3.75
CA THR A 82 -10.59 -1.26 -2.36
C THR A 82 -9.59 -0.67 -1.38
N CYS A 83 -8.58 0.02 -1.88
CA CYS A 83 -7.54 0.54 -1.03
C CYS A 83 -7.99 1.74 -0.19
N THR A 84 -9.01 2.45 -0.63
CA THR A 84 -9.44 3.64 0.07
C THR A 84 -9.85 3.35 1.51
N SER A 85 -10.62 2.27 1.69
CA SER A 85 -11.07 1.90 3.01
C SER A 85 -9.89 1.57 3.93
N ALA A 86 -8.91 0.85 3.41
CA ALA A 86 -7.73 0.49 4.19
C ALA A 86 -6.92 1.73 4.53
N ALA A 87 -6.74 2.60 3.55
CA ALA A 87 -5.98 3.82 3.77
C ALA A 87 -6.65 4.71 4.83
N GLU A 88 -7.98 4.79 4.78
CA GLU A 88 -8.69 5.58 5.77
C GLU A 88 -8.57 5.00 7.16
N ALA A 89 -8.54 3.67 7.27
CA ALA A 89 -8.37 3.03 8.54
C ALA A 89 -7.03 3.40 9.15
N LEU A 90 -5.99 3.42 8.32
CA LEU A 90 -4.66 3.81 8.80
C LEU A 90 -4.62 5.27 9.20
N ARG A 91 -5.30 6.11 8.44
CA ARG A 91 -5.33 7.53 8.78
C ARG A 91 -6.02 7.74 10.13
N ARG A 92 -7.08 7.00 10.39
CA ARG A 92 -7.78 7.12 11.66
C ARG A 92 -6.89 6.70 12.83
N LEU A 93 -5.93 5.82 12.58
CA LEU A 93 -5.00 5.41 13.61
C LEU A 93 -3.90 6.44 13.83
N GLY A 94 -3.84 7.46 12.99
CA GLY A 94 -2.89 8.54 13.19
C GLY A 94 -1.77 8.62 12.18
N TYR A 95 -1.71 7.71 11.23
CA TYR A 95 -0.66 7.76 10.22
C TYR A 95 -0.91 8.92 9.27
N HIS A 96 0.13 9.68 9.00
CA HIS A 96 0.03 10.90 8.20
C HIS A 96 0.39 10.73 6.74
N ASN A 97 1.29 9.80 6.46
CA ASN A 97 1.85 9.69 5.11
C ASN A 97 1.37 8.43 4.44
N ILE A 98 0.09 8.42 4.09
CA ILE A 98 -0.56 7.26 3.49
C ILE A 98 -0.77 7.49 2.01
N PHE A 99 -0.38 6.50 1.20
CA PHE A 99 -0.58 6.54 -0.24
C PHE A 99 -1.27 5.27 -0.69
N SER A 100 -2.11 5.40 -1.71
CA SER A 100 -2.75 4.25 -2.35
C SER A 100 -2.11 4.12 -3.73
N LEU A 101 -1.65 2.92 -4.08
CA LEU A 101 -1.03 2.72 -5.38
C LEU A 101 -2.09 2.77 -6.47
N GLN A 102 -1.94 3.72 -7.36
CA GLN A 102 -2.89 3.94 -8.43
C GLN A 102 -2.97 2.71 -9.33
N GLY A 103 -4.18 2.18 -9.46
CA GLY A 103 -4.38 0.99 -10.30
C GLY A 103 -3.92 -0.32 -9.68
N GLY A 104 -3.40 -0.29 -8.48
CA GLY A 104 -3.02 -1.50 -7.77
C GLY A 104 -1.93 -2.30 -8.45
N LEU A 105 -1.88 -3.59 -8.13
CA LEU A 105 -0.84 -4.45 -8.68
C LEU A 105 -0.92 -4.53 -10.20
N GLN A 106 -2.12 -4.51 -10.76
CA GLN A 106 -2.26 -4.59 -12.19
C GLN A 106 -1.50 -3.46 -12.89
N ASN A 107 -1.68 -2.24 -12.41
CA ASN A 107 -1.00 -1.10 -13.00
C ASN A 107 0.51 -1.16 -12.78
N TRP A 108 0.91 -1.67 -11.62
CA TRP A 108 2.33 -1.85 -11.34
C TRP A 108 2.98 -2.77 -12.36
N LEU A 109 2.30 -3.90 -12.65
CA LEU A 109 2.81 -4.86 -13.62
C LEU A 109 2.85 -4.27 -15.03
N GLU A 110 1.82 -3.52 -15.39
CA GLU A 110 1.76 -2.92 -16.72
C GLU A 110 2.86 -1.88 -16.89
N ALA A 111 3.27 -1.27 -15.81
CA ALA A 111 4.34 -0.28 -15.85
C ALA A 111 5.73 -0.91 -15.79
N GLY A 112 5.78 -2.23 -15.71
CA GLY A 112 7.08 -2.92 -15.69
C GLY A 112 7.68 -3.05 -14.29
N GLY A 113 6.87 -2.89 -13.26
CA GLY A 113 7.39 -2.99 -11.90
C GLY A 113 7.81 -4.40 -11.54
N LEU A 114 8.75 -4.51 -10.62
CA LEU A 114 9.28 -5.81 -10.22
C LEU A 114 8.41 -6.49 -9.18
N VAL A 115 8.25 -7.78 -9.34
CA VAL A 115 7.48 -8.57 -8.39
C VAL A 115 8.27 -9.79 -7.98
N GLU A 116 7.86 -10.38 -6.88
CA GLU A 116 8.48 -11.60 -6.38
C GLU A 116 7.38 -12.52 -5.87
N CYS A 117 7.69 -13.80 -5.77
CA CYS A 117 6.76 -14.83 -5.31
C CYS A 117 7.27 -15.44 -4.03
N ALA A 118 6.46 -15.43 -3.01
CA ALA A 118 6.89 -16.02 -1.74
C ALA A 118 7.17 -17.51 -1.89
N GLY A 119 6.31 -18.22 -2.58
CA GLY A 119 6.50 -19.65 -2.76
C GLY A 119 7.71 -19.96 -3.61
N ALA A 120 7.88 -19.23 -4.68
CA ALA A 120 9.01 -19.48 -5.56
C ALA A 120 10.30 -19.14 -4.87
N GLN A 121 10.28 -18.14 -4.03
CA GLN A 121 11.44 -17.77 -3.30
C GLN A 121 11.94 -18.89 -2.44
N ASN A 122 11.03 -19.55 -1.75
CA ASN A 122 11.40 -20.66 -0.91
C ASN A 122 11.97 -21.78 -1.73
N ASN A 123 11.38 -22.06 -2.85
CA ASN A 123 11.87 -23.10 -3.69
C ASN A 123 13.20 -22.76 -4.27
N SER A 124 13.37 -21.54 -4.60
CA SER A 124 14.61 -21.12 -5.16
C SER A 124 15.73 -21.37 -4.23
N ALA A 125 15.52 -21.01 -3.03
CA ALA A 125 16.55 -21.20 -2.07
C ALA A 125 16.92 -22.66 -1.97
N SER A 126 15.95 -23.50 -2.09
CA SER A 126 16.23 -24.88 -1.92
C SER A 126 16.89 -25.48 -3.13
N ARG A 127 16.67 -24.92 -4.31
CA ARG A 127 17.07 -25.57 -5.46
C ARG A 127 18.43 -25.37 -5.86
N PHE A 128 18.98 -24.42 -5.36
CA PHE A 128 20.29 -24.21 -5.77
C PHE A 128 21.25 -24.36 -4.70
#